data_785f3a0fa880345ab8df95a3e0d0d6ec
#
_entry.id   785f3a0fa880345ab8df95a3e0d0d6ec
#
_cell.length_a   1.000
_cell.length_b   1.000
_cell.length_c   1.000
_cell.angle_alpha   90.00
_cell.angle_beta   90.00
_cell.angle_gamma   90.00
#
_symmetry.space_group_name_H-M   'P 1'
#
loop_
_entity.id
_entity.type
_entity.pdbx_description
1 polymer ?
#
loop_
_entity_poly.entity_id
_entity_poly.type
_entity_poly.pdbx_seq_one_letter_code
_entity_poly.pdbx_strand_id
1 'polypeptide(L)'
;MIAMLSMTTAFAEGENAANVDSMEAYDLNINMNKLSMALNLADDQKEAVAEIHHTFASELKFAAEYGKNDRKAYVNRAIDNDVKWMRYVLNDEQMHTYLKLLNATIINRGLNK
;
A
#
# COMPACT_ATOMS: atom_id res chain seq x y z
N MET A 1 20.66 -5.01 -4.80
CA MET A 1 19.86 -5.66 -5.85
C MET A 1 18.90 -6.68 -5.26
N ILE A 2 19.41 -7.63 -4.50
CA ILE A 2 18.56 -8.65 -3.86
C ILE A 2 17.58 -8.01 -2.88
N ALA A 3 18.00 -6.96 -2.18
CA ALA A 3 17.14 -6.25 -1.24
C ALA A 3 15.94 -5.60 -1.93
N MET A 4 16.10 -5.13 -3.16
CA MET A 4 14.99 -4.55 -3.92
C MET A 4 13.92 -5.57 -4.26
N LEU A 5 14.34 -6.78 -4.63
CA LEU A 5 13.39 -7.86 -4.89
C LEU A 5 12.58 -8.20 -3.64
N SER A 6 13.23 -8.26 -2.49
CA SER A 6 12.54 -8.56 -1.24
C SER A 6 11.51 -7.48 -0.88
N MET A 7 11.86 -6.22 -1.11
CA MET A 7 10.95 -5.11 -0.84
C MET A 7 9.74 -5.15 -1.75
N THR A 8 9.95 -5.40 -3.03
CA THR A 8 8.85 -5.53 -3.98
C THR A 8 7.93 -6.69 -3.60
N THR A 9 8.50 -7.79 -3.14
CA THR A 9 7.74 -8.97 -2.75
C THR A 9 6.78 -8.68 -1.60
N ALA A 10 7.13 -7.76 -0.69
CA ALA A 10 6.28 -7.42 0.45
C ALA A 10 4.88 -6.96 0.01
N PHE A 11 4.80 -6.19 -1.08
CA PHE A 11 3.52 -5.73 -1.63
C PHE A 11 2.98 -6.66 -2.71
N ALA A 12 3.84 -7.39 -3.40
CA ALA A 12 3.44 -8.27 -4.49
C ALA A 12 2.88 -9.60 -4.00
N GLU A 13 3.15 -9.96 -2.75
CA GLU A 13 2.70 -11.24 -2.21
C GLU A 13 1.18 -11.26 -2.15
N GLY A 14 0.60 -12.26 -2.79
CA GLY A 14 -0.84 -12.39 -2.90
C GLY A 14 -1.44 -11.68 -4.09
N GLU A 15 -0.65 -10.95 -4.86
CA GLU A 15 -1.15 -10.33 -6.08
C GLU A 15 -1.34 -11.38 -7.16
N ASN A 16 -2.51 -11.37 -7.76
CA ASN A 16 -2.77 -12.13 -8.97
C ASN A 16 -2.44 -11.26 -10.18
N ALA A 17 -2.33 -11.88 -11.33
CA ALA A 17 -2.14 -11.15 -12.58
C ALA A 17 -3.15 -10.00 -12.63
N ALA A 18 -2.64 -8.81 -12.87
CA ALA A 18 -3.40 -7.59 -12.72
C ALA A 18 -4.66 -7.60 -13.59
N ASN A 19 -5.80 -7.73 -12.95
CA ASN A 19 -7.09 -7.47 -13.55
C ASN A 19 -7.61 -6.18 -12.92
N VAL A 20 -7.30 -5.07 -13.56
CA VAL A 20 -7.58 -3.75 -13.01
C VAL A 20 -9.06 -3.44 -12.89
N ASP A 21 -9.90 -4.20 -13.59
CA ASP A 21 -11.35 -4.03 -13.53
C ASP A 21 -11.99 -4.86 -12.42
N SER A 22 -11.20 -5.69 -11.77
CA SER A 22 -11.67 -6.59 -10.73
C SER A 22 -11.61 -5.90 -9.37
N MET A 23 -12.53 -6.28 -8.49
CA MET A 23 -12.50 -5.85 -7.10
C MET A 23 -11.20 -6.26 -6.39
N GLU A 24 -10.56 -7.31 -6.88
CA GLU A 24 -9.30 -7.79 -6.32
C GLU A 24 -8.18 -6.76 -6.44
N ALA A 25 -8.22 -5.89 -7.45
CA ALA A 25 -7.23 -4.84 -7.61
C ALA A 25 -7.22 -3.89 -6.41
N TYR A 26 -8.35 -3.77 -5.72
CA TYR A 26 -8.51 -2.89 -4.57
C TYR A 26 -8.35 -3.61 -3.24
N ASP A 27 -8.15 -4.92 -3.27
CA ASP A 27 -7.96 -5.72 -2.05
C ASP A 27 -6.48 -5.78 -1.72
N LEU A 28 -6.02 -4.79 -0.96
CA LEU A 28 -4.61 -4.63 -0.65
C LEU A 28 -4.25 -5.45 0.58
N ASN A 29 -3.97 -6.73 0.36
CA ASN A 29 -3.56 -7.65 1.41
C ASN A 29 -2.05 -7.86 1.32
N ILE A 30 -1.32 -7.33 2.27
CA ILE A 30 0.14 -7.42 2.29
C ILE A 30 0.65 -8.25 3.45
N ASN A 31 1.88 -8.75 3.31
CA ASN A 31 2.55 -9.46 4.39
C ASN A 31 3.26 -8.45 5.28
N MET A 32 2.67 -8.18 6.46
CA MET A 32 3.21 -7.20 7.40
C MET A 32 4.60 -7.57 7.91
N ASN A 33 4.90 -8.85 8.05
CA ASN A 33 6.24 -9.28 8.49
C ASN A 33 7.30 -8.89 7.46
N LYS A 34 7.01 -9.12 6.20
CA LYS A 34 7.94 -8.75 5.12
C LYS A 34 8.09 -7.25 4.99
N LEU A 35 6.98 -6.52 5.12
CA LEU A 35 7.04 -5.05 5.10
C LEU A 35 7.86 -4.52 6.26
N SER A 36 7.66 -5.06 7.46
CA SER A 36 8.42 -4.67 8.64
C SER A 36 9.91 -4.87 8.45
N MET A 37 10.30 -5.98 7.83
CA MET A 37 11.70 -6.29 7.54
C MET A 37 12.25 -5.34 6.47
N ALA A 38 11.49 -5.10 5.42
CA ALA A 38 11.92 -4.23 4.33
C ALA A 38 12.19 -2.80 4.79
N LEU A 39 11.38 -2.31 5.73
CA LEU A 39 11.49 -0.96 6.28
C LEU A 39 12.33 -0.92 7.56
N ASN A 40 12.70 -2.07 8.11
CA ASN A 40 13.41 -2.17 9.38
C ASN A 40 12.66 -1.42 10.49
N LEU A 41 11.39 -1.78 10.68
CA LEU A 41 10.52 -1.11 11.64
C LEU A 41 10.84 -1.51 13.08
N ALA A 42 10.79 -0.52 13.97
CA ALA A 42 10.77 -0.79 15.42
C ALA A 42 9.40 -1.33 15.82
N ASP A 43 9.30 -1.91 17.00
CA ASP A 43 8.05 -2.56 17.44
C ASP A 43 6.87 -1.60 17.49
N ASP A 44 7.09 -0.39 18.00
CA ASP A 44 6.03 0.62 18.05
C ASP A 44 5.63 1.08 16.64
N GLN A 45 6.58 1.13 15.70
CA GLN A 45 6.28 1.47 14.32
C GLN A 45 5.44 0.37 13.65
N LYS A 46 5.73 -0.90 13.94
CA LYS A 46 4.99 -2.02 13.34
C LYS A 46 3.50 -1.91 13.61
N GLU A 47 3.15 -1.60 14.85
CA GLU A 47 1.75 -1.46 15.24
C GLU A 47 1.08 -0.30 14.52
N ALA A 48 1.74 0.85 14.51
CA ALA A 48 1.22 2.04 13.83
C ALA A 48 1.07 1.82 12.34
N VAL A 49 2.07 1.22 11.70
CA VAL A 49 2.03 0.94 10.26
C VAL A 49 0.90 -0.03 9.93
N ALA A 50 0.71 -1.05 10.77
CA ALA A 50 -0.38 -2.01 10.55
C ALA A 50 -1.75 -1.32 10.60
N GLU A 51 -1.96 -0.41 11.53
CA GLU A 51 -3.22 0.33 11.63
C GLU A 51 -3.43 1.27 10.43
N ILE A 52 -2.39 1.96 10.02
CA ILE A 52 -2.46 2.86 8.86
C ILE A 52 -2.78 2.05 7.61
N HIS A 53 -2.11 0.91 7.45
CA HIS A 53 -2.37 0.03 6.31
C HIS A 53 -3.80 -0.50 6.32
N HIS A 54 -4.31 -0.88 7.48
CA HIS A 54 -5.68 -1.37 7.60
C HIS A 54 -6.68 -0.31 7.15
N THR A 55 -6.47 0.93 7.56
CA THR A 55 -7.32 2.05 7.14
C THR A 55 -7.25 2.27 5.64
N PHE A 56 -6.04 2.25 5.08
CA PHE A 56 -5.82 2.40 3.65
C PHE A 56 -6.56 1.31 2.87
N ALA A 57 -6.41 0.06 3.29
CA ALA A 57 -7.08 -1.06 2.64
C ALA A 57 -8.60 -0.92 2.69
N SER A 58 -9.14 -0.44 3.81
CA SER A 58 -10.58 -0.21 3.97
C SER A 58 -11.06 0.89 3.04
N GLU A 59 -10.30 1.96 2.90
CA GLU A 59 -10.64 3.05 2.00
C GLU A 59 -10.62 2.62 0.54
N LEU A 60 -9.67 1.76 0.17
CA LEU A 60 -9.63 1.21 -1.19
C LEU A 60 -10.84 0.32 -1.47
N LYS A 61 -11.25 -0.49 -0.52
CA LYS A 61 -12.46 -1.31 -0.66
C LYS A 61 -13.70 -0.45 -0.80
N PHE A 62 -13.77 0.62 -0.04
CA PHE A 62 -14.86 1.58 -0.16
C PHE A 62 -14.91 2.17 -1.58
N ALA A 63 -13.76 2.57 -2.10
CA ALA A 63 -13.67 3.10 -3.46
C ALA A 63 -14.16 2.09 -4.49
N ALA A 64 -13.79 0.82 -4.31
CA ALA A 64 -14.19 -0.24 -5.22
C ALA A 64 -15.71 -0.47 -5.22
N GLU A 65 -16.32 -0.46 -4.03
CA GLU A 65 -17.72 -0.78 -3.86
C GLU A 65 -18.66 0.39 -4.18
N TYR A 66 -18.27 1.59 -3.76
CA TYR A 66 -19.15 2.76 -3.78
C TYR A 66 -18.66 3.92 -4.64
N GLY A 67 -17.45 3.84 -5.15
CA GLY A 67 -16.84 4.96 -5.87
C GLY A 67 -17.46 5.25 -7.22
N LYS A 68 -17.84 4.22 -7.95
CA LYS A 68 -18.43 4.36 -9.30
C LYS A 68 -17.63 5.33 -10.17
N ASN A 69 -18.25 6.42 -10.60
CA ASN A 69 -17.59 7.40 -11.46
C ASN A 69 -16.53 8.21 -10.74
N ASP A 70 -16.58 8.25 -9.42
CA ASP A 70 -15.61 9.00 -8.59
C ASP A 70 -14.53 8.11 -8.00
N ARG A 71 -14.44 6.88 -8.47
CA ARG A 71 -13.51 5.88 -7.90
C ARG A 71 -12.08 6.37 -7.86
N LYS A 72 -11.63 7.00 -8.94
CA LYS A 72 -10.27 7.54 -9.00
C LYS A 72 -10.02 8.59 -7.92
N ALA A 73 -10.99 9.45 -7.67
CA ALA A 73 -10.89 10.46 -6.63
C ALA A 73 -10.79 9.83 -5.24
N TYR A 74 -11.58 8.80 -4.97
CA TYR A 74 -11.52 8.08 -3.70
C TYR A 74 -10.19 7.35 -3.51
N VAL A 75 -9.68 6.73 -4.58
CA VAL A 75 -8.39 6.05 -4.52
C VAL A 75 -7.28 7.06 -4.24
N ASN A 76 -7.28 8.20 -4.93
CA ASN A 76 -6.27 9.23 -4.71
C ASN A 76 -6.31 9.76 -3.29
N ARG A 77 -7.49 9.94 -2.73
CA ARG A 77 -7.66 10.39 -1.35
C ARG A 77 -7.11 9.36 -0.37
N ALA A 78 -7.38 8.07 -0.62
CA ALA A 78 -6.86 7.00 0.22
C ALA A 78 -5.33 6.99 0.21
N ILE A 79 -4.73 7.16 -0.96
CA ILE A 79 -3.28 7.21 -1.11
C ILE A 79 -2.70 8.42 -0.36
N ASP A 80 -3.30 9.58 -0.53
CA ASP A 80 -2.85 10.81 0.14
C ASP A 80 -2.91 10.68 1.65
N ASN A 81 -3.98 10.11 2.17
CA ASN A 81 -4.13 9.87 3.61
C ASN A 81 -3.09 8.90 4.13
N ASP A 82 -2.85 7.80 3.39
CA ASP A 82 -1.85 6.81 3.76
C ASP A 82 -0.46 7.44 3.84
N VAL A 83 -0.08 8.17 2.81
CA VAL A 83 1.23 8.84 2.76
C VAL A 83 1.36 9.84 3.91
N LYS A 84 0.31 10.60 4.17
CA LYS A 84 0.30 11.59 5.25
C LYS A 84 0.59 10.94 6.60
N TRP A 85 -0.14 9.87 6.92
CA TRP A 85 0.02 9.20 8.21
C TRP A 85 1.35 8.45 8.32
N MET A 86 1.82 7.85 7.24
CA MET A 86 3.11 7.18 7.25
C MET A 86 4.25 8.15 7.52
N ARG A 87 4.15 9.40 7.06
CA ARG A 87 5.17 10.42 7.33
C ARG A 87 5.33 10.72 8.82
N TYR A 88 4.27 10.55 9.59
CA TYR A 88 4.37 10.75 11.05
C TYR A 88 5.04 9.59 11.76
N VAL A 89 5.02 8.41 11.16
CA VAL A 89 5.51 7.17 11.80
C VAL A 89 6.90 6.80 11.32
N LEU A 90 7.19 7.02 10.04
CA LEU A 90 8.43 6.57 9.40
C LEU A 90 9.46 7.70 9.37
N ASN A 91 10.75 7.32 9.50
CA ASN A 91 11.82 8.28 9.24
C ASN A 91 12.00 8.47 7.73
N ASP A 92 12.88 9.38 7.33
CA ASP A 92 13.06 9.73 5.91
C ASP A 92 13.47 8.54 5.07
N GLU A 93 14.38 7.73 5.55
CA GLU A 93 14.87 6.55 4.83
C GLU A 93 13.77 5.50 4.66
N GLN A 94 13.05 5.22 5.75
CA GLN A 94 11.92 4.30 5.72
C GLN A 94 10.82 4.81 4.78
N MET A 95 10.54 6.10 4.84
CA MET A 95 9.53 6.71 3.98
C MET A 95 9.89 6.60 2.50
N HIS A 96 11.16 6.82 2.17
CA HIS A 96 11.64 6.69 0.80
C HIS A 96 11.41 5.27 0.27
N THR A 97 11.76 4.27 1.08
CA THR A 97 11.54 2.86 0.71
C THR A 97 10.06 2.55 0.58
N TYR A 98 9.27 3.02 1.54
CA TYR A 98 7.82 2.80 1.50
C TYR A 98 7.18 3.38 0.24
N LEU A 99 7.55 4.59 -0.14
CA LEU A 99 7.01 5.23 -1.34
C LEU A 99 7.32 4.46 -2.61
N LYS A 100 8.51 3.86 -2.68
CA LYS A 100 8.87 3.01 -3.82
C LYS A 100 7.97 1.78 -3.89
N LEU A 101 7.73 1.13 -2.76
CA LEU A 101 6.86 -0.05 -2.70
C LEU A 101 5.42 0.30 -3.03
N LEU A 102 4.93 1.39 -2.48
CA LEU A 102 3.57 1.86 -2.73
C LEU A 102 3.36 2.19 -4.20
N ASN A 103 4.28 2.93 -4.78
CA ASN A 103 4.20 3.33 -6.18
C ASN A 103 4.19 2.09 -7.10
N ALA A 104 5.06 1.12 -6.83
CA ALA A 104 5.09 -0.12 -7.60
C ALA A 104 3.75 -0.86 -7.51
N THR A 105 3.16 -0.91 -6.33
CA THR A 105 1.87 -1.58 -6.14
C THR A 105 0.75 -0.86 -6.89
N ILE A 106 0.72 0.46 -6.82
CA ILE A 106 -0.29 1.26 -7.51
C ILE A 106 -0.22 1.01 -9.01
N ILE A 107 1.00 1.02 -9.57
CA ILE A 107 1.21 0.80 -11.00
C ILE A 107 0.81 -0.63 -11.39
N ASN A 108 1.27 -1.62 -10.63
CA ASN A 108 1.01 -3.02 -10.94
C ASN A 108 -0.48 -3.35 -10.90
N ARG A 109 -1.23 -2.72 -10.03
CA ARG A 109 -2.66 -2.94 -9.90
C ARG A 109 -3.49 -2.02 -10.78
N GLY A 110 -2.87 -1.05 -11.42
CA GLY A 110 -3.57 -0.09 -12.26
C GLY A 110 -4.44 0.89 -11.50
N LEU A 111 -4.14 1.11 -10.23
CA LEU A 111 -4.93 2.00 -9.38
C LEU A 111 -4.77 3.47 -9.72
N ASN A 112 -3.78 3.80 -10.53
CA ASN A 112 -3.52 5.19 -10.95
C ASN A 112 -4.26 5.57 -12.24
N LYS A 113 -5.10 4.71 -12.75
CA LYS A 113 -5.84 4.96 -14.02
C LYS A 113 -7.21 5.58 -13.82
#